data_cd84c32940f5a8859f7359e928ef8fc5
#
_entry.id   cd84c32940f5a8859f7359e928ef8fc5
#
_cell.length_a   1.000
_cell.length_b   1.000
_cell.length_c   1.000
_cell.angle_alpha   90.00
_cell.angle_beta   90.00
_cell.angle_gamma   90.00
#
_symmetry.space_group_name_H-M   'P 1'
#
loop_
_entity.id
_entity.type
_entity.pdbx_description
1 polymer ?
#
loop_
_entity_poly.entity_id
_entity_poly.type
_entity_poly.pdbx_seq_one_letter_code
_entity_poly.pdbx_strand_id
1 'polypeptide(L)'
;MELRLLKADDVDGWKAYHAIRRHVLFELRGQENYDPTHPDEHREGHFPLLFSLDGTPVGTVRLDMADAQAGVGIVRLVAVLPEYQRRGVGSAMMQRLQSFAATKGVQRLDVHAARNAVPFYEKLGWHVIDPSPDSPLMTKPIG
;
A
#
# COMPACT_ATOMS: atom_id res chain seq x y z
N MET A 1 1.25 -9.75 13.97
CA MET A 1 1.16 -8.87 12.81
C MET A 1 2.13 -9.31 11.73
N GLU A 2 1.65 -9.49 10.52
CA GLU A 2 2.47 -9.96 9.43
C GLU A 2 2.15 -9.23 8.13
N LEU A 3 3.18 -8.74 7.45
CA LEU A 3 3.08 -8.25 6.07
C LEU A 3 3.78 -9.27 5.19
N ARG A 4 3.02 -9.93 4.28
CA ARG A 4 3.63 -10.95 3.43
C ARG A 4 3.45 -10.63 1.95
N LEU A 5 4.51 -10.92 1.20
CA LEU A 5 4.48 -10.84 -0.25
C LEU A 5 3.64 -11.98 -0.82
N LEU A 6 2.67 -11.66 -1.67
CA LEU A 6 1.84 -12.67 -2.31
C LEU A 6 2.57 -13.30 -3.49
N LYS A 7 2.63 -14.64 -3.48
CA LYS A 7 3.20 -15.43 -4.56
C LYS A 7 2.09 -15.96 -5.45
N ALA A 8 2.43 -16.36 -6.67
CA ALA A 8 1.44 -16.78 -7.67
C ALA A 8 0.52 -17.92 -7.21
N ASP A 9 1.01 -18.80 -6.33
CA ASP A 9 0.28 -19.97 -5.83
C ASP A 9 -0.48 -19.72 -4.52
N ASP A 10 -0.43 -18.51 -3.97
CA ASP A 10 -1.11 -18.16 -2.71
C ASP A 10 -2.58 -17.80 -2.99
N VAL A 11 -3.39 -18.80 -3.31
CA VAL A 11 -4.78 -18.61 -3.72
C VAL A 11 -5.59 -17.85 -2.68
N ASP A 12 -5.50 -18.26 -1.40
CA ASP A 12 -6.26 -17.61 -0.32
C ASP A 12 -5.78 -16.19 -0.08
N GLY A 13 -4.48 -15.96 -0.18
CA GLY A 13 -3.89 -14.63 -0.04
C GLY A 13 -4.40 -13.66 -1.11
N TRP A 14 -4.40 -14.08 -2.36
CA TRP A 14 -4.93 -13.27 -3.47
C TRP A 14 -6.42 -12.99 -3.32
N LYS A 15 -7.18 -13.98 -2.87
CA LYS A 15 -8.62 -13.82 -2.64
C LYS A 15 -8.88 -12.74 -1.59
N ALA A 16 -8.18 -12.80 -0.46
CA ALA A 16 -8.29 -11.80 0.60
C ALA A 16 -7.83 -10.42 0.13
N TYR A 17 -6.73 -10.36 -0.59
CA TYR A 17 -6.15 -9.13 -1.14
C TYR A 17 -7.16 -8.40 -2.04
N HIS A 18 -7.75 -9.11 -2.98
CA HIS A 18 -8.75 -8.52 -3.89
C HIS A 18 -10.03 -8.14 -3.16
N ALA A 19 -10.47 -8.95 -2.19
CA ALA A 19 -11.68 -8.66 -1.42
C ALA A 19 -11.53 -7.35 -0.63
N ILE A 20 -10.39 -7.15 0.04
CA ILE A 20 -10.11 -5.93 0.81
C ILE A 20 -10.04 -4.72 -0.12
N ARG A 21 -9.32 -4.80 -1.23
CA ARG A 21 -9.17 -3.70 -2.18
C ARG A 21 -10.49 -3.32 -2.82
N ARG A 22 -11.25 -4.31 -3.26
CA ARG A 22 -12.58 -4.08 -3.84
C ARG A 22 -13.48 -3.36 -2.85
N HIS A 23 -13.53 -3.84 -1.60
CA HIS A 23 -14.38 -3.24 -0.59
C HIS A 23 -13.95 -1.81 -0.25
N VAL A 24 -12.68 -1.60 0.12
CA VAL A 24 -12.20 -0.33 0.65
C VAL A 24 -12.02 0.73 -0.45
N LEU A 25 -11.46 0.34 -1.59
CA LEU A 25 -11.08 1.31 -2.62
C LEU A 25 -12.16 1.50 -3.69
N PHE A 26 -13.13 0.60 -3.80
CA PHE A 26 -14.19 0.66 -4.81
C PHE A 26 -15.58 0.72 -4.19
N GLU A 27 -16.00 -0.31 -3.48
CA GLU A 27 -17.39 -0.40 -2.97
C GLU A 27 -17.74 0.73 -2.03
N LEU A 28 -16.88 1.05 -1.05
CA LEU A 28 -17.13 2.16 -0.12
C LEU A 28 -17.09 3.53 -0.79
N ARG A 29 -16.56 3.62 -2.01
CA ARG A 29 -16.52 4.84 -2.81
C ARG A 29 -17.59 4.87 -3.90
N GLY A 30 -18.50 3.87 -3.90
CA GLY A 30 -19.57 3.77 -4.89
C GLY A 30 -19.11 3.38 -6.28
N GLN A 31 -17.95 2.73 -6.40
CA GLN A 31 -17.41 2.27 -7.70
C GLN A 31 -17.56 0.77 -7.83
N GLU A 32 -17.85 0.29 -9.05
CA GLU A 32 -18.12 -1.13 -9.33
C GLU A 32 -17.12 -1.76 -10.31
N ASN A 33 -16.19 -1.01 -10.83
CA ASN A 33 -15.30 -1.44 -11.92
C ASN A 33 -13.97 -2.01 -11.46
N TYR A 34 -13.94 -2.68 -10.31
CA TYR A 34 -12.72 -3.32 -9.83
C TYR A 34 -12.30 -4.47 -10.75
N ASP A 35 -11.05 -4.44 -11.21
CA ASP A 35 -10.47 -5.48 -12.07
C ASP A 35 -9.41 -6.29 -11.32
N PRO A 36 -9.73 -7.51 -10.84
CA PRO A 36 -8.75 -8.34 -10.13
C PRO A 36 -7.70 -8.95 -11.09
N THR A 37 -7.90 -8.82 -12.40
CA THR A 37 -6.99 -9.36 -13.41
C THR A 37 -6.10 -8.30 -14.03
N HIS A 38 -6.06 -7.10 -13.46
CA HIS A 38 -5.26 -6.00 -14.00
C HIS A 38 -3.78 -6.43 -14.10
N PRO A 39 -3.13 -6.23 -15.27
CA PRO A 39 -1.77 -6.74 -15.49
C PRO A 39 -0.71 -6.14 -14.57
N ASP A 40 -0.94 -4.96 -14.02
CA ASP A 40 0.03 -4.32 -13.11
C ASP A 40 0.31 -5.14 -11.84
N GLU A 41 -0.62 -6.01 -11.43
CA GLU A 41 -0.41 -6.84 -10.24
C GLU A 41 0.75 -7.81 -10.38
N HIS A 42 1.02 -8.26 -11.60
CA HIS A 42 2.04 -9.27 -11.87
C HIS A 42 3.24 -8.70 -12.62
N ARG A 43 3.32 -7.38 -12.72
CA ARG A 43 4.42 -6.72 -13.41
C ARG A 43 5.69 -6.85 -12.60
N GLU A 44 6.82 -7.05 -13.28
CA GLU A 44 8.14 -7.07 -12.64
C GLU A 44 8.37 -5.77 -11.87
N GLY A 45 8.91 -5.88 -10.65
CA GLY A 45 9.11 -4.72 -9.77
C GLY A 45 7.88 -4.29 -8.99
N HIS A 46 6.74 -4.98 -9.15
CA HIS A 46 5.54 -4.73 -8.36
C HIS A 46 5.42 -5.81 -7.28
N PHE A 47 5.27 -5.38 -6.03
CA PHE A 47 5.20 -6.28 -4.87
C PHE A 47 3.85 -6.14 -4.18
N PRO A 48 2.90 -7.04 -4.46
CA PRO A 48 1.61 -7.06 -3.75
C PRO A 48 1.78 -7.64 -2.36
N LEU A 49 1.34 -6.91 -1.34
CA LEU A 49 1.55 -7.26 0.06
C LEU A 49 0.22 -7.34 0.80
N LEU A 50 0.07 -8.39 1.60
CA LEU A 50 -1.11 -8.62 2.44
C LEU A 50 -0.72 -8.49 3.90
N PHE A 51 -1.45 -7.66 4.66
CA PHE A 51 -1.22 -7.45 6.08
C PHE A 51 -2.27 -8.17 6.89
N SER A 52 -1.82 -8.98 7.86
CA SER A 52 -2.68 -9.79 8.71
C SER A 52 -2.42 -9.54 10.19
N LEU A 53 -3.49 -9.59 11.00
CA LEU A 53 -3.43 -9.60 12.46
C LEU A 53 -3.86 -10.98 12.93
N ASP A 54 -2.98 -11.68 13.65
CA ASP A 54 -3.27 -13.02 14.18
C ASP A 54 -3.89 -13.95 13.12
N GLY A 55 -3.35 -13.90 11.91
CA GLY A 55 -3.80 -14.71 10.78
C GLY A 55 -5.01 -14.18 10.03
N THR A 56 -5.61 -13.08 10.47
CA THR A 56 -6.76 -12.46 9.80
C THR A 56 -6.30 -11.35 8.86
N PRO A 57 -6.56 -11.45 7.55
CA PRO A 57 -6.22 -10.38 6.61
C PRO A 57 -7.02 -9.10 6.89
N VAL A 58 -6.33 -7.98 7.05
CA VAL A 58 -6.95 -6.70 7.42
C VAL A 58 -6.53 -5.53 6.55
N GLY A 59 -5.45 -5.66 5.78
CA GLY A 59 -4.97 -4.57 4.95
C GLY A 59 -4.16 -5.05 3.76
N THR A 60 -4.02 -4.17 2.78
CA THR A 60 -3.25 -4.41 1.57
C THR A 60 -2.45 -3.18 1.19
N VAL A 61 -1.34 -3.40 0.50
CA VAL A 61 -0.54 -2.35 -0.10
C VAL A 61 0.28 -2.97 -1.23
N ARG A 62 0.52 -2.21 -2.30
CA ARG A 62 1.46 -2.62 -3.33
C ARG A 62 2.65 -1.67 -3.35
N LEU A 63 3.85 -2.23 -3.35
CA LEU A 63 5.07 -1.48 -3.54
C LEU A 63 5.52 -1.66 -4.97
N ASP A 64 5.63 -0.56 -5.72
CA ASP A 64 6.12 -0.56 -7.09
C ASP A 64 7.51 0.08 -7.11
N MET A 65 8.49 -0.60 -7.68
CA MET A 65 9.80 0.01 -7.89
C MET A 65 9.72 1.02 -9.03
N ALA A 66 10.25 2.22 -8.82
CA ALA A 66 10.23 3.26 -9.85
C ALA A 66 11.19 2.89 -10.98
N ASP A 67 10.69 2.87 -12.23
CA ASP A 67 11.50 2.52 -13.41
C ASP A 67 12.56 3.57 -13.71
N ALA A 68 12.24 4.83 -13.46
CA ALA A 68 13.09 5.96 -13.89
C ALA A 68 14.13 6.37 -12.86
N GLN A 69 14.05 5.86 -11.62
CA GLN A 69 14.91 6.32 -10.53
C GLN A 69 15.23 5.18 -9.57
N ALA A 70 16.50 4.78 -9.54
CA ALA A 70 16.96 3.72 -8.63
C ALA A 70 16.79 4.13 -7.17
N GLY A 71 16.43 3.16 -6.33
CA GLY A 71 16.26 3.38 -4.89
C GLY A 71 14.96 4.04 -4.49
N VAL A 72 14.05 4.29 -5.43
CA VAL A 72 12.73 4.87 -5.15
C VAL A 72 11.65 3.81 -5.30
N GLY A 73 10.82 3.67 -4.25
CA GLY A 73 9.63 2.83 -4.29
C GLY A 73 8.37 3.70 -4.24
N ILE A 74 7.35 3.29 -4.99
CA ILE A 74 6.07 3.98 -5.03
C ILE A 74 5.06 3.12 -4.28
N VAL A 75 4.44 3.70 -3.25
CA VAL A 75 3.39 3.04 -2.47
C VAL A 75 2.07 3.24 -3.19
N ARG A 76 1.36 2.14 -3.45
CA ARG A 76 0.11 2.18 -4.19
C ARG A 76 -0.98 1.40 -3.49
N LEU A 77 -2.23 1.83 -3.67
CA LEU A 77 -3.41 1.06 -3.35
C LEU A 77 -3.43 0.60 -1.89
N VAL A 78 -3.13 1.52 -0.98
CA VAL A 78 -3.17 1.27 0.45
C VAL A 78 -4.62 1.12 0.89
N ALA A 79 -4.94 0.01 1.55
CA ALA A 79 -6.28 -0.25 2.05
C ALA A 79 -6.22 -0.95 3.40
N VAL A 80 -7.04 -0.48 4.34
CA VAL A 80 -7.25 -1.13 5.65
C VAL A 80 -8.75 -1.26 5.83
N LEU A 81 -9.22 -2.43 6.23
CA LEU A 81 -10.64 -2.65 6.50
C LEU A 81 -11.15 -1.63 7.52
N PRO A 82 -12.37 -1.07 7.34
CA PRO A 82 -12.89 0.00 8.20
C PRO A 82 -12.90 -0.35 9.68
N GLU A 83 -13.24 -1.58 10.06
CA GLU A 83 -13.27 -2.04 11.44
C GLU A 83 -11.91 -2.06 12.11
N TYR A 84 -10.83 -1.99 11.33
CA TYR A 84 -9.46 -1.97 11.85
C TYR A 84 -8.79 -0.59 11.72
N GLN A 85 -9.48 0.39 11.18
CA GLN A 85 -8.96 1.75 11.09
C GLN A 85 -8.96 2.41 12.47
N ARG A 86 -8.07 3.39 12.68
CA ARG A 86 -7.93 4.14 13.93
C ARG A 86 -7.49 3.28 15.13
N ARG A 87 -6.89 2.13 14.87
CA ARG A 87 -6.36 1.22 15.90
C ARG A 87 -4.84 1.04 15.80
N GLY A 88 -4.15 1.88 15.03
CA GLY A 88 -2.72 1.74 14.79
C GLY A 88 -2.35 0.66 13.76
N VAL A 89 -3.33 0.02 13.14
CA VAL A 89 -3.10 -1.05 12.15
C VAL A 89 -2.43 -0.49 10.89
N GLY A 90 -2.93 0.65 10.39
CA GLY A 90 -2.33 1.31 9.23
C GLY A 90 -0.89 1.72 9.48
N SER A 91 -0.60 2.26 10.66
CA SER A 91 0.78 2.63 11.05
C SER A 91 1.69 1.42 11.11
N ALA A 92 1.22 0.32 11.70
CA ALA A 92 1.99 -0.93 11.79
C ALA A 92 2.26 -1.50 10.38
N MET A 93 1.27 -1.49 9.51
CA MET A 93 1.41 -1.94 8.13
C MET A 93 2.47 -1.11 7.39
N MET A 94 2.44 0.22 7.53
CA MET A 94 3.39 1.10 6.87
C MET A 94 4.81 0.93 7.42
N GLN A 95 4.97 0.66 8.70
CA GLN A 95 6.30 0.34 9.27
C GLN A 95 6.86 -0.96 8.69
N ARG A 96 6.02 -1.99 8.56
CA ARG A 96 6.41 -3.26 7.95
C ARG A 96 6.73 -3.10 6.47
N LEU A 97 5.97 -2.27 5.77
CA LEU A 97 6.24 -1.94 4.38
C LEU A 97 7.61 -1.27 4.23
N GLN A 98 7.93 -0.33 5.11
CA GLN A 98 9.23 0.36 5.09
C GLN A 98 10.38 -0.64 5.27
N SER A 99 10.24 -1.57 6.21
CA SER A 99 11.25 -2.62 6.43
C SER A 99 11.39 -3.53 5.22
N PHE A 100 10.27 -3.91 4.61
CA PHE A 100 10.28 -4.72 3.39
C PHE A 100 10.98 -3.98 2.25
N ALA A 101 10.64 -2.70 2.05
CA ALA A 101 11.21 -1.88 1.00
C ALA A 101 12.73 -1.74 1.16
N ALA A 102 13.21 -1.59 2.39
CA ALA A 102 14.63 -1.53 2.68
C ALA A 102 15.36 -2.80 2.22
N THR A 103 14.73 -3.97 2.37
CA THR A 103 15.33 -5.23 1.89
C THR A 103 15.46 -5.29 0.37
N LYS A 104 14.73 -4.45 -0.36
CA LYS A 104 14.77 -4.34 -1.82
C LYS A 104 15.69 -3.21 -2.30
N GLY A 105 16.45 -2.58 -1.40
CA GLY A 105 17.34 -1.50 -1.76
C GLY A 105 16.66 -0.15 -1.91
N VAL A 106 15.42 -0.02 -1.45
CA VAL A 106 14.69 1.26 -1.50
C VAL A 106 15.27 2.20 -0.46
N GLN A 107 15.56 3.44 -0.87
CA GLN A 107 16.07 4.49 0.00
C GLN A 107 15.05 5.60 0.23
N ARG A 108 14.03 5.68 -0.61
CA ARG A 108 12.97 6.68 -0.52
C ARG A 108 11.65 6.06 -1.00
N LEU A 109 10.58 6.37 -0.27
CA LEU A 109 9.22 6.01 -0.66
C LEU A 109 8.46 7.26 -1.08
N ASP A 110 7.68 7.15 -2.15
CA ASP A 110 6.76 8.17 -2.61
C ASP A 110 5.34 7.61 -2.59
N VAL A 111 4.34 8.48 -2.36
CA VAL A 111 2.92 8.12 -2.40
C VAL A 111 2.10 9.30 -2.90
N HIS A 112 1.07 9.04 -3.71
CA HIS A 112 0.00 10.00 -3.95
C HIS A 112 -1.08 9.75 -2.91
N ALA A 113 -1.05 10.53 -1.82
CA ALA A 113 -1.95 10.34 -0.70
C ALA A 113 -3.31 10.98 -0.98
N ALA A 114 -4.41 10.31 -0.63
CA ALA A 114 -5.70 10.97 -0.58
C ALA A 114 -5.61 12.17 0.36
N ARG A 115 -6.28 13.30 0.04
CA ARG A 115 -6.14 14.53 0.85
C ARG A 115 -6.48 14.30 2.32
N ASN A 116 -7.49 13.49 2.59
CA ASN A 116 -7.88 13.17 3.96
C ASN A 116 -6.89 12.24 4.68
N ALA A 117 -5.96 11.62 3.95
CA ALA A 117 -4.93 10.75 4.51
C ALA A 117 -3.60 11.47 4.75
N VAL A 118 -3.44 12.70 4.24
CA VAL A 118 -2.20 13.46 4.42
C VAL A 118 -1.77 13.56 5.89
N PRO A 119 -2.66 13.90 6.86
CA PRO A 119 -2.26 13.94 8.26
C PRO A 119 -1.75 12.60 8.80
N PHE A 120 -2.32 11.49 8.33
CA PHE A 120 -1.86 10.17 8.70
C PHE A 120 -0.40 9.94 8.28
N TYR A 121 -0.08 10.27 7.03
CA TYR A 121 1.29 10.13 6.52
C TYR A 121 2.26 11.10 7.21
N GLU A 122 1.81 12.34 7.47
CA GLU A 122 2.66 13.32 8.14
C GLU A 122 3.08 12.86 9.54
N LYS A 123 2.17 12.22 10.29
CA LYS A 123 2.50 11.65 11.60
C LYS A 123 3.55 10.54 11.51
N LEU A 124 3.66 9.89 10.38
CA LEU A 124 4.65 8.83 10.15
C LEU A 124 5.97 9.36 9.57
N GLY A 125 6.12 10.67 9.45
CA GLY A 125 7.35 11.29 8.98
C GLY A 125 7.41 11.55 7.49
N TRP A 126 6.28 11.46 6.80
CA TRP A 126 6.19 11.80 5.38
C TRP A 126 6.01 13.31 5.18
N HIS A 127 6.47 13.83 4.05
CA HIS A 127 6.39 15.25 3.71
C HIS A 127 5.73 15.44 2.34
N VAL A 128 4.84 16.45 2.25
CA VAL A 128 4.25 16.84 0.96
C VAL A 128 5.34 17.54 0.14
N ILE A 129 5.57 17.05 -1.08
CA ILE A 129 6.51 17.67 -2.02
C ILE A 129 5.80 18.31 -3.22
N ASP A 130 4.56 17.92 -3.50
CA ASP A 130 3.72 18.57 -4.51
C ASP A 130 2.25 18.50 -4.06
N PRO A 131 1.67 19.63 -3.62
CA PRO A 131 0.29 19.67 -3.17
C PRO A 131 -0.73 19.84 -4.30
N SER A 132 -0.27 20.11 -5.53
CA SER A 132 -1.16 20.48 -6.64
C SER A 132 -2.03 19.34 -7.20
N PRO A 133 -1.59 18.05 -7.22
CA PRO A 133 -2.48 16.96 -7.63
C PRO A 133 -3.66 16.81 -6.67
N ASP A 134 -4.78 16.26 -7.17
CA ASP A 134 -5.94 15.92 -6.33
C ASP A 134 -5.52 14.99 -5.18
N SER A 135 -4.57 14.09 -5.46
CA SER A 135 -3.88 13.31 -4.43
C SER A 135 -2.47 13.86 -4.31
N PRO A 136 -2.17 14.67 -3.28
CA PRO A 136 -0.85 15.27 -3.10
C PRO A 136 0.26 14.23 -3.10
N LEU A 137 1.38 14.59 -3.71
CA LEU A 137 2.57 13.72 -3.71
C LEU A 137 3.33 13.92 -2.40
N MET A 138 3.57 12.82 -1.70
CA MET A 138 4.34 12.80 -0.46
C MET A 138 5.53 11.88 -0.58
N THR A 139 6.56 12.16 0.21
CA THR A 139 7.80 11.39 0.20
C THR A 139 8.30 11.12 1.60
N LYS A 140 9.04 10.02 1.76
CA LYS A 140 9.73 9.69 3.01
C LYS A 140 11.06 9.00 2.71
N PRO A 141 12.20 9.56 3.14
CA PRO A 141 13.48 8.85 3.09
C PRO A 141 13.48 7.72 4.13
N ILE A 142 14.00 6.55 3.77
CA ILE A 142 14.03 5.37 4.64
C ILE A 142 15.41 4.70 4.70
N GLY A 143 16.33 5.12 3.85
CA GLY A 143 17.66 4.51 3.77
C GLY A 143 18.76 5.28 4.44
#